data_f7a5a6b16da0a728ab6046aad1754b39
#
_entry.id   f7a5a6b16da0a728ab6046aad1754b39
#
_cell.length_a   1.000
_cell.length_b   1.000
_cell.length_c   1.000
_cell.angle_alpha   90.00
_cell.angle_beta   90.00
_cell.angle_gamma   90.00
#
_symmetry.space_group_name_H-M   'P 1'
#
loop_
_entity.id
_entity.type
_entity.pdbx_description
1 polymer ?
#
loop_
_entity_poly.entity_id
_entity_poly.type
_entity_poly.pdbx_seq_one_letter_code
_entity_poly.pdbx_strand_id
1 'polypeptide(L)'
;MKISLMLESQENLSWDALRRIAELVDNTRFYGLFLSDHLFSVKGTSDSFGLPVWPAMTAISIWTHSLRFGPLVNSITFRHPAQVAKIGGSLQSLSDGRLELGLGAGWYSGEHEMFGVKLPANNERLNLLEEYIQIIKGLWTIDDFSFE
;
A
#
# COMPACT_ATOMS: atom_id res chain seq x y z
N MET A 1 0.79 21.93 10.08
CA MET A 1 -0.11 21.05 9.31
C MET A 1 0.76 20.24 8.35
N LYS A 2 0.56 18.92 8.27
CA LYS A 2 1.22 18.04 7.29
C LYS A 2 0.26 17.79 6.13
N ILE A 3 0.69 18.01 4.90
CA ILE A 3 -0.10 17.79 3.69
C ILE A 3 0.61 16.73 2.87
N SER A 4 -0.13 15.75 2.37
CA SER A 4 0.37 14.68 1.52
C SER A 4 -0.41 14.62 0.22
N LEU A 5 0.21 14.09 -0.81
CA LEU A 5 -0.42 13.77 -2.08
C LEU A 5 -0.80 12.30 -2.09
N MET A 6 -1.99 11.99 -2.61
CA MET A 6 -2.42 10.62 -2.90
C MET A 6 -2.66 10.46 -4.40
N LEU A 7 -2.20 9.35 -4.96
CA LEU A 7 -2.40 9.00 -6.36
C LEU A 7 -3.17 7.68 -6.46
N GLU A 8 -4.06 7.63 -7.42
CA GLU A 8 -4.80 6.43 -7.82
C GLU A 8 -3.97 5.66 -8.86
N SER A 9 -3.06 4.82 -8.39
CA SER A 9 -2.07 4.15 -9.26
C SER A 9 -2.68 3.20 -10.28
N GLN A 10 -3.90 2.71 -10.03
CA GLN A 10 -4.65 1.84 -10.93
C GLN A 10 -5.33 2.59 -12.09
N GLU A 11 -5.34 3.92 -12.08
CA GLU A 11 -5.99 4.74 -13.11
C GLU A 11 -4.98 5.22 -14.16
N ASN A 12 -4.34 4.29 -14.88
CA ASN A 12 -3.38 4.55 -15.98
C ASN A 12 -2.13 5.35 -15.57
N LEU A 13 -1.70 5.26 -14.34
CA LEU A 13 -0.44 5.88 -13.93
C LEU A 13 0.74 5.12 -14.54
N SER A 14 1.55 5.79 -15.37
CA SER A 14 2.77 5.20 -15.91
C SER A 14 3.95 5.32 -14.94
N TRP A 15 4.96 4.44 -15.09
CA TRP A 15 6.20 4.51 -14.31
C TRP A 15 6.92 5.85 -14.43
N ASP A 16 6.93 6.40 -15.64
CA ASP A 16 7.54 7.68 -15.96
C ASP A 16 6.84 8.85 -15.26
N ALA A 17 5.49 8.83 -15.27
CA ALA A 17 4.69 9.83 -14.57
C ALA A 17 4.87 9.72 -13.06
N LEU A 18 4.83 8.49 -12.50
CA LEU A 18 5.07 8.26 -11.07
C LEU A 18 6.44 8.79 -10.64
N ARG A 19 7.50 8.50 -11.41
CA ARG A 19 8.85 8.97 -11.11
C ARG A 19 8.92 10.49 -11.07
N ARG A 20 8.42 11.17 -12.10
CA ARG A 20 8.41 12.64 -12.17
C ARG A 20 7.64 13.27 -11.02
N ILE A 21 6.49 12.69 -10.66
CA ILE A 21 5.69 13.15 -9.52
C ILE A 21 6.45 12.96 -8.21
N ALA A 22 7.04 11.77 -7.99
CA ALA A 22 7.78 11.48 -6.77
C ALA A 22 8.99 12.42 -6.58
N GLU A 23 9.79 12.61 -7.63
CA GLU A 23 10.93 13.52 -7.61
C GLU A 23 10.50 14.99 -7.40
N LEU A 24 9.39 15.42 -8.02
CA LEU A 24 8.83 16.75 -7.82
C LEU A 24 8.36 16.95 -6.39
N VAL A 25 7.60 15.99 -5.85
CA VAL A 25 7.02 16.06 -4.50
C VAL A 25 8.11 16.03 -3.42
N ASP A 26 9.18 15.23 -3.61
CA ASP A 26 10.34 15.18 -2.71
C ASP A 26 11.08 16.53 -2.59
N ASN A 27 11.05 17.34 -3.66
CA ASN A 27 11.63 18.69 -3.70
C ASN A 27 10.66 19.79 -3.23
N THR A 28 9.53 19.44 -2.64
CA THR A 28 8.53 20.39 -2.14
C THR A 28 8.39 20.32 -0.62
N ARG A 29 7.35 20.98 -0.09
CA ARG A 29 6.99 20.91 1.33
C ARG A 29 5.92 19.88 1.64
N PHE A 30 5.58 19.01 0.70
CA PHE A 30 4.68 17.91 0.98
C PHE A 30 5.31 16.93 1.99
N TYR A 31 4.48 16.42 2.87
CA TYR A 31 4.90 15.46 3.89
C TYR A 31 5.13 14.07 3.31
N GLY A 32 4.30 13.66 2.36
CA GLY A 32 4.38 12.32 1.79
C GLY A 32 3.62 12.16 0.47
N LEU A 33 3.92 11.05 -0.19
CA LEU A 33 3.26 10.56 -1.40
C LEU A 33 2.69 9.17 -1.12
N PHE A 34 1.38 9.01 -1.28
CA PHE A 34 0.68 7.78 -0.99
C PHE A 34 0.00 7.24 -2.24
N LEU A 35 -0.12 5.92 -2.35
CA LEU A 35 -0.81 5.25 -3.45
C LEU A 35 -1.92 4.33 -2.94
N SER A 36 -3.00 4.24 -3.70
CA SER A 36 -4.04 3.22 -3.48
C SER A 36 -3.52 1.81 -3.81
N ASP A 37 -4.08 0.81 -3.14
CA ASP A 37 -3.77 -0.61 -3.39
C ASP A 37 -4.96 -1.28 -4.09
N HIS A 38 -5.27 -0.84 -5.30
CA HIS A 38 -6.21 -1.51 -6.18
C HIS A 38 -5.49 -2.34 -7.23
N LEU A 39 -6.06 -3.51 -7.55
CA LEU A 39 -5.53 -4.41 -8.59
C LEU A 39 -6.04 -4.04 -9.97
N PHE A 40 -7.14 -3.27 -10.04
CA PHE A 40 -7.83 -2.87 -11.26
C PHE A 40 -8.47 -1.49 -11.11
N SER A 41 -8.78 -0.83 -12.25
CA SER A 41 -9.47 0.46 -12.25
C SER A 41 -10.83 0.40 -11.57
N VAL A 42 -11.06 1.24 -10.61
CA VAL A 42 -12.36 1.39 -9.93
C VAL A 42 -13.39 2.08 -10.84
N LYS A 43 -12.93 2.80 -11.85
CA LYS A 43 -13.80 3.48 -12.83
C LYS A 43 -14.30 2.55 -13.93
N GLY A 44 -13.87 1.28 -13.94
CA GLY A 44 -14.38 0.26 -14.86
C GLY A 44 -13.90 0.39 -16.30
N THR A 45 -12.79 1.08 -16.54
CA THR A 45 -12.18 1.13 -17.88
C THR A 45 -11.30 -0.10 -18.08
N SER A 46 -11.70 -0.99 -19.01
CA SER A 46 -11.03 -2.28 -19.27
C SER A 46 -9.56 -2.16 -19.72
N ASP A 47 -9.14 -1.01 -20.15
CA ASP A 47 -7.80 -0.74 -20.71
C ASP A 47 -6.86 -0.06 -19.72
N SER A 48 -7.23 0.04 -18.44
CA SER A 48 -6.40 0.72 -17.45
C SER A 48 -5.23 -0.16 -17.03
N PHE A 49 -4.03 0.28 -17.34
CA PHE A 49 -2.81 -0.25 -16.78
C PHE A 49 -2.62 0.31 -15.36
N GLY A 50 -2.65 -0.56 -14.35
CA GLY A 50 -2.43 -0.18 -12.97
C GLY A 50 -1.02 -0.52 -12.51
N LEU A 51 -0.36 0.40 -11.79
CA LEU A 51 0.88 0.09 -11.12
C LEU A 51 0.60 -0.65 -9.80
N PRO A 52 1.19 -1.85 -9.59
CA PRO A 52 1.07 -2.54 -8.32
C PRO A 52 1.70 -1.70 -7.20
N VAL A 53 1.01 -1.53 -6.07
CA VAL A 53 1.41 -0.60 -5.01
C VAL A 53 2.81 -0.91 -4.46
N TRP A 54 3.15 -2.15 -4.15
CA TRP A 54 4.43 -2.50 -3.52
C TRP A 54 5.65 -2.29 -4.43
N PRO A 55 5.64 -2.70 -5.72
CA PRO A 55 6.66 -2.33 -6.68
C PRO A 55 6.81 -0.80 -6.83
N ALA A 56 5.68 -0.08 -6.87
CA ALA A 56 5.69 1.38 -6.96
C ALA A 56 6.30 2.03 -5.71
N MET A 57 5.97 1.56 -4.50
CA MET A 57 6.60 2.01 -3.26
C MET A 57 8.11 1.75 -3.24
N THR A 58 8.54 0.59 -3.74
CA THR A 58 9.96 0.27 -3.86
C THR A 58 10.68 1.27 -4.78
N ALA A 59 10.09 1.59 -5.92
CA ALA A 59 10.63 2.57 -6.85
C ALA A 59 10.71 3.98 -6.22
N ILE A 60 9.63 4.44 -5.56
CA ILE A 60 9.61 5.71 -4.83
C ILE A 60 10.70 5.76 -3.77
N SER A 61 10.93 4.68 -3.02
CA SER A 61 11.96 4.64 -1.97
C SER A 61 13.37 4.89 -2.50
N ILE A 62 13.62 4.50 -3.77
CA ILE A 62 14.92 4.66 -4.43
C ILE A 62 15.03 6.03 -5.12
N TRP A 63 13.94 6.55 -5.68
CA TRP A 63 13.93 7.81 -6.42
C TRP A 63 13.89 9.06 -5.52
N THR A 64 13.54 8.91 -4.25
CA THR A 64 13.35 10.01 -3.31
C THR A 64 14.27 9.89 -2.09
N HIS A 65 14.53 11.01 -1.41
CA HIS A 65 15.48 11.06 -0.30
C HIS A 65 14.84 11.42 1.05
N SER A 66 13.81 12.26 1.06
CA SER A 66 13.18 12.78 2.29
C SER A 66 11.70 12.49 2.38
N LEU A 67 11.06 12.20 1.25
CA LEU A 67 9.62 12.02 1.14
C LEU A 67 9.15 10.78 1.90
N ARG A 68 8.16 10.94 2.75
CA ARG A 68 7.40 9.83 3.32
C ARG A 68 6.51 9.22 2.24
N PHE A 69 6.31 7.91 2.30
CA PHE A 69 5.49 7.22 1.33
C PHE A 69 4.84 5.97 1.94
N GLY A 70 3.77 5.50 1.32
CA GLY A 70 3.10 4.29 1.77
C GLY A 70 1.83 3.99 0.98
N PRO A 71 1.24 2.81 1.19
CA PRO A 71 -0.09 2.53 0.70
C PRO A 71 -1.13 3.29 1.52
N LEU A 72 -2.08 3.90 0.86
CA LEU A 72 -3.25 4.53 1.48
C LEU A 72 -4.52 4.04 0.75
N VAL A 73 -4.93 2.81 1.04
CA VAL A 73 -4.40 1.92 2.07
C VAL A 73 -4.12 0.54 1.46
N ASN A 74 -3.20 -0.25 2.06
CA ASN A 74 -3.05 -1.67 1.69
C ASN A 74 -4.32 -2.45 2.09
N SER A 75 -4.95 -3.12 1.13
CA SER A 75 -6.08 -3.99 1.41
C SER A 75 -5.63 -5.29 2.07
N ILE A 76 -6.22 -5.62 3.22
CA ILE A 76 -5.92 -6.87 3.94
C ILE A 76 -6.37 -8.12 3.19
N THR A 77 -7.26 -7.96 2.20
CA THR A 77 -7.83 -9.09 1.45
C THR A 77 -6.91 -9.65 0.37
N PHE A 78 -5.90 -8.89 -0.04
CA PHE A 78 -5.04 -9.30 -1.16
C PHE A 78 -3.76 -10.05 -0.76
N ARG A 79 -3.33 -9.92 0.50
CA ARG A 79 -2.04 -10.48 0.94
C ARG A 79 -2.12 -10.99 2.36
N HIS A 80 -1.34 -12.01 2.66
CA HIS A 80 -1.19 -12.48 4.04
C HIS A 80 -0.43 -11.45 4.90
N PRO A 81 -0.82 -11.19 6.16
CA PRO A 81 -0.20 -10.17 7.01
C PRO A 81 1.31 -10.35 7.19
N ALA A 82 1.79 -11.60 7.29
CA ALA A 82 3.21 -11.86 7.41
C ALA A 82 4.01 -11.45 6.16
N GLN A 83 3.42 -11.54 4.96
CA GLN A 83 4.05 -11.04 3.73
C GLN A 83 4.13 -9.51 3.76
N VAL A 84 3.07 -8.84 4.18
CA VAL A 84 3.05 -7.38 4.29
C VAL A 84 4.03 -6.89 5.35
N ALA A 85 4.10 -7.56 6.49
CA ALA A 85 5.09 -7.26 7.52
C ALA A 85 6.53 -7.38 6.98
N LYS A 86 6.82 -8.45 6.23
CA LYS A 86 8.15 -8.68 5.63
C LYS A 86 8.51 -7.64 4.58
N ILE A 87 7.59 -7.36 3.66
CA ILE A 87 7.79 -6.34 2.61
C ILE A 87 7.94 -4.96 3.24
N GLY A 88 7.05 -4.60 4.17
CA GLY A 88 7.08 -3.32 4.88
C GLY A 88 8.36 -3.11 5.67
N GLY A 89 8.81 -4.12 6.43
CA GLY A 89 10.09 -4.07 7.14
C GLY A 89 11.29 -3.88 6.19
N SER A 90 11.28 -4.56 5.04
CA SER A 90 12.32 -4.41 4.03
C SER A 90 12.32 -2.99 3.43
N LEU A 91 11.16 -2.43 3.11
CA LEU A 91 11.06 -1.06 2.60
C LEU A 91 11.41 0.00 3.64
N GLN A 92 11.05 -0.24 4.90
CA GLN A 92 11.43 0.64 6.02
C GLN A 92 12.96 0.73 6.14
N SER A 93 13.64 -0.42 6.07
CA SER A 93 15.10 -0.47 6.07
C SER A 93 15.73 0.18 4.83
N LEU A 94 15.19 -0.14 3.63
CA LEU A 94 15.70 0.40 2.36
C LEU A 94 15.57 1.93 2.28
N SER A 95 14.51 2.48 2.87
CA SER A 95 14.18 3.90 2.80
C SER A 95 14.66 4.72 4.00
N ASP A 96 15.41 4.15 4.91
CA ASP A 96 15.84 4.81 6.16
C ASP A 96 14.65 5.38 6.96
N GLY A 97 13.64 4.53 7.19
CA GLY A 97 12.52 4.85 8.08
C GLY A 97 11.41 5.72 7.48
N ARG A 98 11.29 5.82 6.15
CA ARG A 98 10.30 6.70 5.48
C ARG A 98 8.97 6.05 5.14
N LEU A 99 8.83 4.73 5.29
CA LEU A 99 7.56 4.05 5.02
C LEU A 99 6.51 4.39 6.09
N GLU A 100 5.29 4.67 5.66
CA GLU A 100 4.09 4.74 6.50
C GLU A 100 3.07 3.74 5.97
N LEU A 101 2.80 2.70 6.74
CA LEU A 101 1.89 1.63 6.33
C LEU A 101 0.44 1.95 6.71
N GLY A 102 -0.37 2.30 5.72
CA GLY A 102 -1.82 2.37 5.85
C GLY A 102 -2.45 1.00 5.59
N LEU A 103 -3.40 0.59 6.42
CA LEU A 103 -4.13 -0.67 6.29
C LEU A 103 -5.64 -0.42 6.18
N GLY A 104 -6.33 -1.17 5.35
CA GLY A 104 -7.76 -1.07 5.15
C GLY A 104 -8.43 -2.43 4.91
N ALA A 105 -9.71 -2.52 5.28
CA ALA A 105 -10.47 -3.77 5.24
C ALA A 105 -10.80 -4.27 3.80
N GLY A 106 -10.57 -3.46 2.76
CA GLY A 106 -11.01 -3.76 1.40
C GLY A 106 -12.50 -3.48 1.19
N TRP A 107 -12.92 -3.29 -0.07
CA TRP A 107 -14.32 -2.95 -0.35
C TRP A 107 -14.79 -3.29 -1.77
N TYR A 108 -13.96 -3.17 -2.79
CA TYR A 108 -14.38 -3.25 -4.17
C TYR A 108 -14.52 -4.71 -4.63
N SER A 109 -15.78 -5.19 -4.77
CA SER A 109 -16.07 -6.57 -5.16
C SER A 109 -15.61 -6.91 -6.58
N GLY A 110 -15.66 -5.96 -7.50
CA GLY A 110 -15.32 -6.20 -8.91
C GLY A 110 -13.88 -6.72 -9.11
N GLU A 111 -12.90 -6.17 -8.40
CA GLU A 111 -11.53 -6.65 -8.49
C GLU A 111 -11.33 -8.00 -7.79
N HIS A 112 -12.05 -8.26 -6.68
CA HIS A 112 -12.02 -9.54 -5.99
C HIS A 112 -12.55 -10.67 -6.88
N GLU A 113 -13.67 -10.44 -7.56
CA GLU A 113 -14.25 -11.39 -8.52
C GLU A 113 -13.31 -11.62 -9.70
N MET A 114 -12.76 -10.56 -10.28
CA MET A 114 -11.85 -10.64 -11.43
C MET A 114 -10.57 -11.42 -11.12
N PHE A 115 -10.01 -11.25 -9.94
CA PHE A 115 -8.74 -11.89 -9.54
C PHE A 115 -8.94 -13.18 -8.72
N GLY A 116 -10.18 -13.62 -8.51
CA GLY A 116 -10.49 -14.84 -7.76
C GLY A 116 -10.13 -14.74 -6.27
N VAL A 117 -10.14 -13.54 -5.71
CA VAL A 117 -9.85 -13.29 -4.29
C VAL A 117 -11.16 -13.17 -3.52
N LYS A 118 -11.27 -13.89 -2.42
CA LYS A 118 -12.48 -13.81 -1.58
C LYS A 118 -12.62 -12.42 -0.95
N LEU A 119 -13.80 -11.81 -1.06
CA LEU A 119 -14.19 -10.62 -0.30
C LEU A 119 -15.12 -11.05 0.85
N PRO A 120 -14.64 -11.13 2.09
CA PRO A 120 -15.48 -11.50 3.24
C PRO A 120 -16.58 -10.45 3.52
N ALA A 121 -17.58 -10.81 4.32
CA ALA A 121 -18.61 -9.86 4.77
C ALA A 121 -18.01 -8.71 5.60
N ASN A 122 -18.71 -7.56 5.64
CA ASN A 122 -18.18 -6.34 6.25
C ASN A 122 -17.69 -6.51 7.70
N ASN A 123 -18.48 -7.17 8.52
CA ASN A 123 -18.14 -7.46 9.93
C ASN A 123 -16.94 -8.41 10.05
N GLU A 124 -16.86 -9.43 9.20
CA GLU A 124 -15.73 -10.35 9.14
C GLU A 124 -14.44 -9.60 8.75
N ARG A 125 -14.51 -8.71 7.77
CA ARG A 125 -13.36 -7.91 7.35
C ARG A 125 -12.84 -6.96 8.42
N LEU A 126 -13.71 -6.42 9.27
CA LEU A 126 -13.27 -5.56 10.38
C LEU A 126 -12.54 -6.37 11.45
N ASN A 127 -13.01 -7.57 11.77
CA ASN A 127 -12.29 -8.46 12.69
C ASN A 127 -10.93 -8.88 12.10
N LEU A 128 -10.92 -9.28 10.82
CA LEU A 128 -9.68 -9.61 10.11
C LEU A 128 -8.69 -8.43 10.06
N LEU A 129 -9.16 -7.20 9.94
CA LEU A 129 -8.29 -6.01 9.97
C LEU A 129 -7.62 -5.86 11.34
N GLU A 130 -8.35 -6.10 12.42
CA GLU A 130 -7.80 -6.05 13.77
C GLU A 130 -6.71 -7.12 13.98
N GLU A 131 -6.99 -8.38 13.60
CA GLU A 131 -6.01 -9.47 13.65
C GLU A 131 -4.78 -9.16 12.77
N TYR A 132 -5.02 -8.64 11.58
CA TYR A 132 -3.96 -8.27 10.64
C TYR A 132 -2.99 -7.23 11.22
N ILE A 133 -3.54 -6.21 11.91
CA ILE A 133 -2.75 -5.20 12.62
C ILE A 133 -1.94 -5.84 13.75
N GLN A 134 -2.56 -6.73 14.53
CA GLN A 134 -1.89 -7.42 15.64
C GLN A 134 -0.72 -8.27 15.13
N ILE A 135 -0.94 -9.04 14.06
CA ILE A 135 0.10 -9.88 13.45
C ILE A 135 1.28 -9.03 12.96
N ILE A 136 1.01 -7.96 12.19
CA ILE A 136 2.09 -7.10 11.68
C ILE A 136 2.87 -6.46 12.82
N LYS A 137 2.18 -5.91 13.82
CA LYS A 137 2.84 -5.32 14.99
C LYS A 137 3.67 -6.35 15.76
N GLY A 138 3.12 -7.54 16.00
CA GLY A 138 3.82 -8.62 16.69
C GLY A 138 5.10 -9.01 15.96
N LEU A 139 5.02 -9.22 14.64
CA LEU A 139 6.18 -9.57 13.80
C LEU A 139 7.26 -8.48 13.76
N TRP A 140 6.92 -7.24 14.04
CA TRP A 140 7.88 -6.13 14.04
C TRP A 140 8.47 -5.81 15.41
N THR A 141 7.85 -6.27 16.50
CA THR A 141 8.20 -5.80 17.84
C THR A 141 8.47 -6.89 18.87
N ILE A 142 8.18 -8.15 18.56
CA ILE A 142 8.28 -9.27 19.49
C ILE A 142 9.15 -10.36 18.86
N ASP A 143 10.22 -10.73 19.56
CA ASP A 143 11.04 -11.88 19.18
C ASP A 143 10.21 -13.18 19.32
N ASP A 144 10.39 -14.14 18.40
CA ASP A 144 9.67 -15.42 18.38
C ASP A 144 8.14 -15.31 18.41
N PHE A 145 7.59 -14.25 17.77
CA PHE A 145 6.15 -14.02 17.70
C PHE A 145 5.43 -15.14 16.94
N SER A 146 4.37 -15.67 17.54
CA SER A 146 3.37 -16.54 16.90
C SER A 146 1.96 -15.99 17.15
N PHE A 147 1.06 -16.23 16.20
CA PHE A 147 -0.35 -15.85 16.28
C PHE A 147 -1.20 -17.10 16.04
N GLU A 148 -2.10 -17.43 16.98
CA GLU A 148 -3.04 -18.55 16.93
C GLU A 148 -4.44 -18.11 16.52
#